data_aef4c483a760d54cbb12d8ce3234360a
#
_entry.id   aef4c483a760d54cbb12d8ce3234360a
#
_cell.length_a   1.000
_cell.length_b   1.000
_cell.length_c   1.000
_cell.angle_alpha   90.00
_cell.angle_beta   90.00
_cell.angle_gamma   90.00
#
_symmetry.space_group_name_H-M   'P 1'
#
loop_
_entity.id
_entity.type
_entity.pdbx_description
1 polymer ?
#
loop_
_entity_poly.entity_id
_entity_poly.type
_entity_poly.pdbx_seq_one_letter_code
_entity_poly.pdbx_strand_id
1 'polypeptide(L)'
;CLVGSEMCIRDSYTAAGIRSDHECSNIAEAKEKLSRGQWIMIREGTAAKNLQELMPLFEAPYYNRILLVTDDKHPLDLLNDGHIDAIIRKAVHLGADPIRAIKAGSLNAATYFGLRDTGAIAPGYDADIVVLNDLTDLRVQEVYKQGTLISERGQITTAVNSNTDSIPERVIHSFHVEKITPAQLVIPKQGEHIRVIELHAGELLTSERTASWNTDTSAKDWADGINPDDD
;
A
#
# COMPACT_ATOMS: atom_id res chain seq x y z
N CYS A 1 30.94 5.73 15.13
CA CYS A 1 29.64 5.06 15.11
C CYS A 1 29.79 3.68 15.72
N LEU A 2 29.00 3.35 16.74
CA LEU A 2 28.99 1.99 17.30
C LEU A 2 28.35 1.08 16.24
N VAL A 3 29.06 0.05 15.82
CA VAL A 3 28.56 -0.96 14.87
C VAL A 3 27.29 -1.59 15.48
N GLY A 4 26.16 -1.50 14.77
CA GLY A 4 24.89 -2.09 15.19
C GLY A 4 23.86 -1.11 15.77
N SER A 5 24.10 0.20 15.82
CA SER A 5 23.02 1.14 16.11
C SER A 5 22.11 1.28 14.88
N GLU A 6 20.80 1.32 15.08
CA GLU A 6 19.82 1.53 14.00
C GLU A 6 20.14 2.78 13.16
N MET A 7 20.71 3.80 13.81
CA MET A 7 21.13 5.05 13.18
C MET A 7 22.22 4.82 12.11
N CYS A 8 23.22 3.96 12.41
CA CYS A 8 24.27 3.62 11.45
C CYS A 8 23.75 2.78 10.27
N ILE A 9 22.78 1.92 10.51
CA ILE A 9 22.13 1.13 9.46
C ILE A 9 21.42 2.07 8.49
N ARG A 10 20.62 3.01 8.96
CA ARG A 10 19.88 3.98 8.13
C ARG A 10 20.79 4.92 7.35
N ASP A 11 21.88 5.38 7.96
CA ASP A 11 22.91 6.19 7.28
C ASP A 11 23.58 5.39 6.16
N SER A 12 23.87 4.10 6.39
CA SER A 12 24.43 3.21 5.37
C SER A 12 23.46 2.97 4.21
N TYR A 13 22.17 2.82 4.48
CA TYR A 13 21.14 2.70 3.45
C TYR A 13 21.08 3.94 2.55
N THR A 14 21.07 5.13 3.17
CA THR A 14 21.07 6.39 2.41
C THR A 14 22.36 6.55 1.61
N ALA A 15 23.52 6.22 2.18
CA ALA A 15 24.80 6.25 1.50
C ALA A 15 24.88 5.26 0.33
N ALA A 16 24.21 4.12 0.44
CA ALA A 16 24.06 3.14 -0.65
C ALA A 16 23.10 3.58 -1.76
N GLY A 17 22.45 4.74 -1.63
CA GLY A 17 21.54 5.30 -2.63
C GLY A 17 20.08 4.90 -2.47
N ILE A 18 19.68 4.27 -1.35
CA ILE A 18 18.29 3.99 -1.04
C ILE A 18 17.62 5.30 -0.65
N ARG A 19 16.61 5.73 -1.44
CA ARG A 19 16.06 7.08 -1.39
C ARG A 19 14.67 7.17 -0.80
N SER A 20 13.99 6.05 -0.58
CA SER A 20 12.62 6.02 -0.07
C SER A 20 12.35 4.79 0.79
N ASP A 21 11.28 4.88 1.57
CA ASP A 21 10.77 3.79 2.38
C ASP A 21 9.25 3.84 2.45
N HIS A 22 8.58 2.68 2.39
CA HIS A 22 7.12 2.53 2.50
C HIS A 22 6.70 1.66 3.69
N GLU A 23 7.68 1.19 4.50
CA GLU A 23 7.49 0.27 5.61
C GLU A 23 7.42 0.96 6.98
N CYS A 24 7.47 2.30 7.03
CA CYS A 24 7.38 3.01 8.30
C CYS A 24 6.05 2.72 9.00
N SER A 25 6.11 2.18 10.20
CA SER A 25 4.95 1.87 11.03
C SER A 25 4.60 2.99 12.04
N ASN A 26 5.51 3.95 12.25
CA ASN A 26 5.31 5.04 13.20
C ASN A 26 5.97 6.35 12.74
N ILE A 27 5.48 7.44 13.31
CA ILE A 27 5.88 8.80 12.94
C ILE A 27 7.35 9.13 13.31
N ALA A 28 7.86 8.56 14.39
CA ALA A 28 9.23 8.83 14.83
C ALA A 28 10.24 8.27 13.84
N GLU A 29 10.05 7.04 13.40
CA GLU A 29 10.84 6.39 12.37
C GLU A 29 10.79 7.16 11.05
N ALA A 30 9.59 7.56 10.62
CA ALA A 30 9.40 8.31 9.39
C ALA A 30 10.14 9.66 9.41
N LYS A 31 10.04 10.42 10.50
CA LYS A 31 10.77 11.68 10.68
C LYS A 31 12.28 11.49 10.68
N GLU A 32 12.78 10.43 11.29
CA GLU A 32 14.19 10.10 11.29
C GLU A 32 14.70 9.83 9.86
N LYS A 33 13.99 9.04 9.06
CA LYS A 33 14.33 8.78 7.66
C LYS A 33 14.27 10.05 6.80
N LEU A 34 13.25 10.89 6.99
CA LEU A 34 13.14 12.20 6.32
C LEU A 34 14.32 13.12 6.65
N SER A 35 14.80 13.13 7.91
CA SER A 35 15.95 13.94 8.33
C SER A 35 17.26 13.53 7.63
N ARG A 36 17.33 12.30 7.14
CA ARG A 36 18.46 11.78 6.34
C ARG A 36 18.26 11.94 4.82
N GLY A 37 17.22 12.65 4.41
CA GLY A 37 16.94 12.94 3.00
C GLY A 37 16.16 11.85 2.27
N GLN A 38 15.67 10.83 2.95
CA GLN A 38 14.78 9.85 2.34
C GLN A 38 13.38 10.43 2.10
N TRP A 39 12.64 9.81 1.19
CA TRP A 39 11.23 10.05 0.97
C TRP A 39 10.41 9.00 1.70
N ILE A 40 9.24 9.37 2.18
CA ILE A 40 8.31 8.44 2.79
C ILE A 40 7.13 8.20 1.86
N MET A 41 6.89 6.94 1.54
CA MET A 41 5.74 6.50 0.78
C MET A 41 4.67 6.03 1.77
N ILE A 42 3.60 6.81 1.88
CA ILE A 42 2.46 6.50 2.73
C ILE A 42 1.55 5.59 1.95
N ARG A 43 1.27 4.39 2.47
CA ARG A 43 0.54 3.35 1.76
C ARG A 43 -0.82 3.04 2.37
N GLU A 44 -1.75 2.72 1.49
CA GLU A 44 -3.08 2.21 1.81
C GLU A 44 -3.36 1.00 0.90
N GLY A 45 -2.70 -0.11 1.21
CA GLY A 45 -2.90 -1.39 0.54
C GLY A 45 -4.15 -2.12 1.02
N THR A 46 -4.25 -3.39 0.67
CA THR A 46 -5.29 -4.28 1.18
C THR A 46 -4.96 -4.71 2.61
N ALA A 47 -3.79 -5.30 2.83
CA ALA A 47 -3.34 -5.78 4.12
C ALA A 47 -2.59 -4.70 4.91
N ALA A 48 -1.73 -3.93 4.27
CA ALA A 48 -0.82 -3.01 4.91
C ALA A 48 -1.22 -1.54 4.74
N LYS A 49 -1.46 -0.85 5.86
CA LYS A 49 -1.95 0.53 5.91
C LYS A 49 -1.19 1.32 6.96
N ASN A 50 -0.64 2.49 6.60
CA ASN A 50 0.06 3.34 7.54
C ASN A 50 -0.34 4.84 7.46
N LEU A 51 -1.36 5.17 6.67
CA LEU A 51 -1.79 6.55 6.49
C LEU A 51 -2.15 7.22 7.83
N GLN A 52 -2.93 6.53 8.67
CA GLN A 52 -3.42 7.10 9.93
C GLN A 52 -2.26 7.45 10.89
N GLU A 53 -1.28 6.57 11.02
CA GLU A 53 -0.10 6.77 11.86
C GLU A 53 0.82 7.89 11.34
N LEU A 54 0.83 8.07 10.01
CA LEU A 54 1.72 9.02 9.35
C LEU A 54 1.04 10.35 9.00
N MET A 55 -0.21 10.58 9.43
CA MET A 55 -0.93 11.83 9.21
C MET A 55 -0.12 13.10 9.57
N PRO A 56 0.68 13.14 10.66
CA PRO A 56 1.47 14.32 10.97
C PRO A 56 2.49 14.71 9.89
N LEU A 57 2.79 13.84 8.92
CA LEU A 57 3.69 14.16 7.81
C LEU A 57 3.06 15.08 6.76
N PHE A 58 1.73 15.24 6.75
CA PHE A 58 1.06 16.21 5.88
C PHE A 58 1.29 17.66 6.33
N GLU A 59 1.93 17.86 7.50
CA GLU A 59 2.29 19.20 7.99
C GLU A 59 3.73 19.60 7.61
N ALA A 60 4.00 20.91 7.70
CA ALA A 60 5.34 21.43 7.49
C ALA A 60 6.29 20.91 8.59
N PRO A 61 7.53 20.61 8.25
CA PRO A 61 8.20 20.78 6.95
C PRO A 61 8.11 19.54 6.04
N TYR A 62 7.36 18.50 6.39
CA TYR A 62 7.49 17.15 5.85
C TYR A 62 6.74 16.93 4.52
N TYR A 63 5.59 17.60 4.31
CA TYR A 63 4.64 17.31 3.22
C TYR A 63 5.23 17.37 1.81
N ASN A 64 6.39 17.98 1.61
CA ASN A 64 7.06 18.01 0.32
C ASN A 64 7.89 16.75 0.00
N ARG A 65 8.04 15.84 0.95
CA ARG A 65 8.82 14.61 0.79
C ARG A 65 8.03 13.35 1.15
N ILE A 66 6.72 13.41 1.02
CA ILE A 66 5.83 12.25 1.15
C ILE A 66 5.17 11.95 -0.18
N LEU A 67 4.90 10.67 -0.43
CA LEU A 67 4.13 10.17 -1.58
C LEU A 67 2.99 9.32 -1.06
N LEU A 68 1.92 9.20 -1.85
CA LEU A 68 0.85 8.23 -1.62
C LEU A 68 1.03 7.03 -2.56
N VAL A 69 0.93 5.83 -2.02
CA VAL A 69 1.07 4.58 -2.78
C VAL A 69 0.01 3.57 -2.35
N THR A 70 -0.30 2.64 -3.23
CA THR A 70 -1.30 1.58 -2.99
C THR A 70 -0.69 0.26 -2.52
N ASP A 71 0.62 0.05 -2.80
CA ASP A 71 1.35 -1.16 -2.46
C ASP A 71 0.60 -2.45 -2.88
N ASP A 72 0.19 -3.28 -1.93
CA ASP A 72 -0.45 -4.60 -2.12
C ASP A 72 -1.96 -4.55 -2.44
N LYS A 73 -2.50 -3.42 -2.93
CA LYS A 73 -3.94 -3.26 -3.14
C LYS A 73 -4.47 -4.23 -4.20
N HIS A 74 -5.43 -5.06 -3.82
CA HIS A 74 -6.03 -6.06 -4.69
C HIS A 74 -6.93 -5.43 -5.77
N PRO A 75 -7.10 -6.08 -6.94
CA PRO A 75 -7.94 -5.57 -8.02
C PRO A 75 -9.39 -5.29 -7.60
N LEU A 76 -9.95 -6.11 -6.71
CA LEU A 76 -11.31 -5.90 -6.21
C LEU A 76 -11.42 -4.62 -5.38
N ASP A 77 -10.41 -4.33 -4.54
CA ASP A 77 -10.37 -3.10 -3.74
C ASP A 77 -10.15 -1.87 -4.63
N LEU A 78 -9.34 -2.01 -5.70
CA LEU A 78 -9.21 -0.94 -6.70
C LEU A 78 -10.54 -0.60 -7.36
N LEU A 79 -11.36 -1.61 -7.65
CA LEU A 79 -12.66 -1.43 -8.25
C LEU A 79 -13.69 -0.81 -7.30
N ASN A 80 -13.72 -1.26 -6.05
CA ASN A 80 -14.75 -0.88 -5.08
C ASN A 80 -14.40 0.42 -4.33
N ASP A 81 -13.14 0.58 -3.91
CA ASP A 81 -12.71 1.70 -3.07
C ASP A 81 -12.09 2.83 -3.89
N GLY A 82 -11.41 2.50 -4.97
CA GLY A 82 -10.62 3.41 -5.79
C GLY A 82 -9.10 3.24 -5.59
N HIS A 83 -8.33 4.11 -6.24
CA HIS A 83 -6.88 4.08 -6.28
C HIS A 83 -6.27 5.20 -5.41
N ILE A 84 -5.34 5.98 -5.95
CA ILE A 84 -4.73 7.14 -5.26
C ILE A 84 -5.76 8.20 -4.88
N ASP A 85 -6.82 8.37 -5.66
CA ASP A 85 -7.94 9.27 -5.36
C ASP A 85 -8.62 8.93 -4.03
N ALA A 86 -8.82 7.63 -3.77
CA ALA A 86 -9.38 7.17 -2.50
C ALA A 86 -8.44 7.45 -1.31
N ILE A 87 -7.13 7.30 -1.50
CA ILE A 87 -6.15 7.61 -0.45
C ILE A 87 -6.12 9.11 -0.15
N ILE A 88 -6.14 9.96 -1.19
CA ILE A 88 -6.22 11.41 -1.04
C ILE A 88 -7.47 11.80 -0.26
N ARG A 89 -8.63 11.26 -0.65
CA ARG A 89 -9.92 11.50 0.02
C ARG A 89 -9.87 11.08 1.48
N LYS A 90 -9.33 9.89 1.77
CA LYS A 90 -9.16 9.40 3.13
C LYS A 90 -8.24 10.32 3.96
N ALA A 91 -7.12 10.78 3.40
CA ALA A 91 -6.21 11.71 4.07
C ALA A 91 -6.91 13.03 4.44
N VAL A 92 -7.70 13.60 3.51
CA VAL A 92 -8.47 14.83 3.75
C VAL A 92 -9.53 14.62 4.83
N HIS A 93 -10.26 13.52 4.82
CA HIS A 93 -11.23 13.18 5.87
C HIS A 93 -10.59 12.97 7.24
N LEU A 94 -9.32 12.56 7.28
CA LEU A 94 -8.54 12.48 8.53
C LEU A 94 -7.93 13.82 8.95
N GLY A 95 -8.14 14.89 8.18
CA GLY A 95 -7.74 16.25 8.52
C GLY A 95 -6.52 16.80 7.78
N ALA A 96 -6.00 16.11 6.77
CA ALA A 96 -4.97 16.68 5.92
C ALA A 96 -5.50 17.87 5.10
N ASP A 97 -4.65 18.86 4.89
CA ASP A 97 -4.91 19.92 3.91
C ASP A 97 -5.08 19.29 2.51
N PRO A 98 -6.20 19.57 1.79
CA PRO A 98 -6.48 18.89 0.52
C PRO A 98 -5.43 19.16 -0.56
N ILE A 99 -4.84 20.35 -0.58
CA ILE A 99 -3.79 20.69 -1.56
C ILE A 99 -2.52 19.88 -1.28
N ARG A 100 -2.16 19.69 -0.01
CA ARG A 100 -1.00 18.87 0.39
C ARG A 100 -1.24 17.39 0.08
N ALA A 101 -2.46 16.90 0.31
CA ALA A 101 -2.83 15.52 0.00
C ALA A 101 -2.80 15.26 -1.53
N ILE A 102 -3.38 16.15 -2.34
CA ILE A 102 -3.31 16.09 -3.81
C ILE A 102 -1.85 16.14 -4.28
N LYS A 103 -1.04 17.03 -3.69
CA LYS A 103 0.37 17.16 -4.03
C LYS A 103 1.15 15.87 -3.73
N ALA A 104 0.85 15.20 -2.61
CA ALA A 104 1.47 13.92 -2.27
C ALA A 104 1.12 12.80 -3.26
N GLY A 105 -0.10 12.80 -3.81
CA GLY A 105 -0.54 11.85 -4.84
C GLY A 105 -0.17 12.23 -6.28
N SER A 106 0.42 13.39 -6.53
CA SER A 106 0.70 13.88 -7.89
C SER A 106 2.12 14.49 -8.02
N LEU A 107 2.31 15.76 -7.73
CA LEU A 107 3.57 16.49 -7.94
C LEU A 107 4.75 15.86 -7.18
N ASN A 108 4.55 15.43 -5.95
CA ASN A 108 5.62 14.81 -5.16
C ASN A 108 6.06 13.48 -5.78
N ALA A 109 5.10 12.66 -6.25
CA ALA A 109 5.39 11.43 -6.97
C ALA A 109 6.17 11.71 -8.27
N ALA A 110 5.70 12.65 -9.07
CA ALA A 110 6.40 13.09 -10.29
C ALA A 110 7.84 13.57 -9.99
N THR A 111 8.01 14.35 -8.93
CA THR A 111 9.32 14.86 -8.50
C THR A 111 10.25 13.72 -8.09
N TYR A 112 9.75 12.76 -7.29
CA TYR A 112 10.54 11.62 -6.83
C TYR A 112 11.02 10.74 -8.00
N PHE A 113 10.14 10.43 -8.94
CA PHE A 113 10.44 9.61 -10.10
C PHE A 113 11.12 10.38 -11.25
N GLY A 114 11.36 11.68 -11.10
CA GLY A 114 12.03 12.50 -12.11
C GLY A 114 11.19 12.77 -13.36
N LEU A 115 9.87 12.66 -13.26
CA LEU A 115 8.94 13.03 -14.34
C LEU A 115 8.81 14.54 -14.40
N ARG A 116 9.23 15.14 -15.53
CA ARG A 116 9.42 16.60 -15.61
C ARG A 116 8.15 17.36 -16.02
N ASP A 117 7.33 16.71 -16.84
CA ASP A 117 6.23 17.38 -17.54
C ASP A 117 4.85 16.92 -17.06
N THR A 118 4.76 16.41 -15.81
CA THR A 118 3.53 15.85 -15.21
C THR A 118 3.45 16.15 -13.72
N GLY A 119 2.29 15.93 -13.12
CA GLY A 119 2.03 16.09 -11.68
C GLY A 119 1.60 17.50 -11.26
N ALA A 120 1.56 18.46 -12.17
CA ALA A 120 1.05 19.81 -11.92
C ALA A 120 0.38 20.40 -13.16
N ILE A 121 -0.43 21.42 -12.98
CA ILE A 121 -1.01 22.20 -14.07
C ILE A 121 -0.11 23.44 -14.28
N ALA A 122 0.71 23.39 -15.33
CA ALA A 122 1.64 24.46 -15.67
C ALA A 122 1.89 24.50 -17.17
N PRO A 123 2.34 25.66 -17.73
CA PRO A 123 2.74 25.74 -19.13
C PRO A 123 3.86 24.75 -19.45
N GLY A 124 3.69 23.96 -20.53
CA GLY A 124 4.64 22.93 -20.96
C GLY A 124 4.45 21.56 -20.30
N TYR A 125 3.52 21.42 -19.37
CA TYR A 125 3.15 20.13 -18.78
C TYR A 125 2.12 19.41 -19.65
N ASP A 126 2.13 18.07 -19.56
CA ASP A 126 1.09 17.24 -20.18
C ASP A 126 -0.29 17.64 -19.64
N ALA A 127 -1.27 17.70 -20.54
CA ALA A 127 -2.65 17.99 -20.16
C ALA A 127 -3.35 16.72 -19.58
N ASP A 128 -2.74 16.14 -18.55
CA ASP A 128 -3.28 15.06 -17.72
C ASP A 128 -3.99 15.71 -16.55
N ILE A 129 -5.31 15.91 -16.68
CA ILE A 129 -6.09 16.74 -15.77
C ILE A 129 -7.23 15.92 -15.16
N VAL A 130 -7.40 16.04 -13.85
CA VAL A 130 -8.54 15.49 -13.12
C VAL A 130 -9.38 16.66 -12.60
N VAL A 131 -10.66 16.68 -12.97
CA VAL A 131 -11.64 17.64 -12.46
C VAL A 131 -12.39 17.03 -11.30
N LEU A 132 -12.39 17.73 -10.17
CA LEU A 132 -13.06 17.32 -8.92
C LEU A 132 -14.31 18.17 -8.70
N ASN A 133 -15.30 17.60 -7.97
CA ASN A 133 -16.49 18.37 -7.56
C ASN A 133 -16.14 19.50 -6.58
N ASP A 134 -15.30 19.21 -5.59
CA ASP A 134 -14.85 20.13 -4.54
C ASP A 134 -13.57 19.58 -3.86
N LEU A 135 -13.05 20.29 -2.87
CA LEU A 135 -11.86 19.89 -2.11
C LEU A 135 -12.19 19.17 -0.78
N THR A 136 -13.45 18.83 -0.54
CA THR A 136 -13.91 18.11 0.64
C THR A 136 -14.18 16.65 0.31
N ASP A 137 -15.10 16.41 -0.63
CA ASP A 137 -15.47 15.07 -1.09
C ASP A 137 -14.51 14.50 -2.13
N LEU A 138 -13.84 15.38 -2.88
CA LEU A 138 -12.80 15.03 -3.88
C LEU A 138 -13.30 13.98 -4.89
N ARG A 139 -14.58 14.06 -5.30
CA ARG A 139 -15.13 13.13 -6.29
C ARG A 139 -14.70 13.54 -7.68
N VAL A 140 -14.10 12.58 -8.38
CA VAL A 140 -13.69 12.76 -9.77
C VAL A 140 -14.91 12.94 -10.67
N GLN A 141 -14.96 14.06 -11.40
CA GLN A 141 -16.01 14.37 -12.38
C GLN A 141 -15.56 14.02 -13.79
N GLU A 142 -14.35 14.46 -14.14
CA GLU A 142 -13.79 14.27 -15.48
C GLU A 142 -12.31 13.93 -15.37
N VAL A 143 -11.84 13.12 -16.31
CA VAL A 143 -10.41 12.79 -16.46
C VAL A 143 -10.00 13.06 -17.90
N TYR A 144 -9.00 13.87 -18.05
CA TYR A 144 -8.35 14.16 -19.34
C TYR A 144 -6.98 13.52 -19.38
N LYS A 145 -6.66 12.86 -20.46
CA LYS A 145 -5.32 12.36 -20.78
C LYS A 145 -4.82 13.02 -22.04
N GLN A 146 -3.71 13.75 -21.93
CA GLN A 146 -3.15 14.55 -23.03
C GLN A 146 -4.21 15.45 -23.71
N GLY A 147 -5.04 16.11 -22.91
CA GLY A 147 -6.10 16.99 -23.37
C GLY A 147 -7.35 16.29 -23.90
N THR A 148 -7.39 14.96 -23.97
CA THR A 148 -8.55 14.20 -24.42
C THR A 148 -9.37 13.71 -23.23
N LEU A 149 -10.68 13.98 -23.24
CA LEU A 149 -11.60 13.47 -22.21
C LEU A 149 -11.71 11.95 -22.33
N ILE A 150 -11.25 11.22 -21.33
CA ILE A 150 -11.25 9.75 -21.29
C ILE A 150 -12.24 9.17 -20.30
N SER A 151 -12.68 9.96 -19.32
CA SER A 151 -13.71 9.52 -18.36
C SER A 151 -14.55 10.71 -17.91
N GLU A 152 -15.86 10.50 -17.80
CA GLU A 152 -16.82 11.45 -17.26
C GLU A 152 -17.73 10.72 -16.27
N ARG A 153 -17.84 11.26 -15.04
CA ARG A 153 -18.69 10.72 -13.95
C ARG A 153 -18.52 9.21 -13.72
N GLY A 154 -17.27 8.76 -13.78
CA GLY A 154 -16.92 7.35 -13.57
C GLY A 154 -17.18 6.43 -14.76
N GLN A 155 -17.60 6.98 -15.92
CA GLN A 155 -17.79 6.23 -17.15
C GLN A 155 -16.66 6.53 -18.14
N ILE A 156 -16.08 5.48 -18.71
CA ILE A 156 -15.07 5.61 -19.76
C ILE A 156 -15.73 6.11 -21.03
N THR A 157 -15.24 7.23 -21.60
CA THR A 157 -15.79 7.87 -22.80
C THR A 157 -15.13 7.40 -24.09
N THR A 158 -13.94 6.83 -24.02
CA THR A 158 -13.19 6.29 -25.16
C THR A 158 -13.29 4.79 -25.20
N ALA A 159 -13.41 4.21 -26.42
CA ALA A 159 -13.34 2.76 -26.58
C ALA A 159 -11.96 2.27 -26.06
N VAL A 160 -11.95 1.62 -24.92
CA VAL A 160 -10.79 0.87 -24.48
C VAL A 160 -10.71 -0.33 -25.40
N ASN A 161 -9.71 -0.35 -26.30
CA ASN A 161 -9.36 -1.58 -27.00
C ASN A 161 -8.86 -2.57 -25.94
N SER A 162 -9.79 -3.37 -25.43
CA SER A 162 -9.43 -4.56 -24.68
C SER A 162 -8.84 -5.53 -25.71
N ASN A 163 -7.55 -5.41 -26.00
CA ASN A 163 -6.82 -6.55 -26.53
C ASN A 163 -6.90 -7.62 -25.46
N THR A 164 -7.95 -8.42 -25.51
CA THR A 164 -8.02 -9.71 -24.85
C THR A 164 -7.11 -10.65 -25.64
N ASP A 165 -5.82 -10.35 -25.64
CA ASP A 165 -4.83 -11.32 -26.05
C ASP A 165 -5.03 -12.51 -25.13
N SER A 166 -5.38 -13.65 -25.72
CA SER A 166 -5.54 -14.89 -24.96
C SER A 166 -4.27 -15.12 -24.17
N ILE A 167 -4.40 -15.35 -22.87
CA ILE A 167 -3.24 -15.69 -22.03
C ILE A 167 -2.52 -16.85 -22.71
N PRO A 168 -1.22 -16.71 -23.03
CA PRO A 168 -0.51 -17.78 -23.74
C PRO A 168 -0.59 -19.10 -22.96
N GLU A 169 -0.87 -20.20 -23.62
CA GLU A 169 -0.96 -21.56 -23.03
C GLU A 169 0.22 -21.88 -22.11
N ARG A 170 1.42 -21.45 -22.49
CA ARG A 170 2.66 -21.62 -21.68
C ARG A 170 2.58 -20.95 -20.31
N VAL A 171 1.75 -19.92 -20.13
CA VAL A 171 1.56 -19.22 -18.85
C VAL A 171 0.54 -19.96 -18.01
N ILE A 172 -0.58 -20.40 -18.63
CA ILE A 172 -1.66 -21.14 -17.96
C ILE A 172 -1.12 -22.45 -17.39
N HIS A 173 -0.23 -23.13 -18.10
CA HIS A 173 0.33 -24.42 -17.70
C HIS A 173 1.75 -24.32 -17.08
N SER A 174 2.15 -23.13 -16.60
CA SER A 174 3.47 -22.95 -15.98
C SER A 174 3.51 -23.34 -14.49
N PHE A 175 2.39 -23.68 -13.91
CA PHE A 175 2.28 -24.01 -12.49
C PHE A 175 2.35 -25.55 -12.33
N HIS A 176 3.51 -26.04 -11.91
CA HIS A 176 3.79 -27.47 -11.75
C HIS A 176 3.84 -27.83 -10.24
N VAL A 177 2.70 -27.97 -9.63
CA VAL A 177 2.58 -28.37 -8.23
C VAL A 177 1.86 -29.70 -8.17
N GLU A 178 2.40 -30.63 -7.39
CA GLU A 178 1.70 -31.87 -7.07
C GLU A 178 0.42 -31.56 -6.27
N LYS A 179 -0.60 -32.38 -6.47
CA LYS A 179 -1.86 -32.22 -5.76
C LYS A 179 -1.64 -32.41 -4.26
N ILE A 180 -1.82 -31.34 -3.49
CA ILE A 180 -1.73 -31.38 -2.03
C ILE A 180 -2.97 -32.09 -1.48
N THR A 181 -2.75 -33.02 -0.56
CA THR A 181 -3.82 -33.72 0.19
C THR A 181 -3.99 -33.10 1.58
N PRO A 182 -5.18 -33.14 2.18
CA PRO A 182 -5.39 -32.64 3.55
C PRO A 182 -4.40 -33.20 4.56
N ALA A 183 -4.04 -34.50 4.43
CA ALA A 183 -3.08 -35.15 5.31
C ALA A 183 -1.68 -34.52 5.30
N GLN A 184 -1.28 -33.86 4.21
CA GLN A 184 0.01 -33.15 4.11
C GLN A 184 0.00 -31.78 4.81
N LEU A 185 -1.18 -31.26 5.13
CA LEU A 185 -1.36 -29.99 5.85
C LEU A 185 -1.47 -30.17 7.36
N VAL A 186 -1.57 -31.42 7.83
CA VAL A 186 -1.67 -31.70 9.25
C VAL A 186 -0.34 -31.47 9.96
N ILE A 187 -0.38 -30.60 10.96
CA ILE A 187 0.76 -30.37 11.87
C ILE A 187 0.54 -31.28 13.11
N PRO A 188 1.35 -32.34 13.30
CA PRO A 188 1.17 -33.24 14.42
C PRO A 188 1.47 -32.50 15.74
N LYS A 189 0.68 -32.82 16.76
CA LYS A 189 0.90 -32.29 18.11
C LYS A 189 2.28 -32.72 18.65
N GLN A 190 3.11 -31.73 18.98
CA GLN A 190 4.41 -31.92 19.61
C GLN A 190 4.48 -31.10 20.91
N GLY A 191 4.57 -31.74 22.07
CA GLY A 191 4.61 -31.07 23.36
C GLY A 191 3.25 -30.55 23.84
N GLU A 192 3.30 -29.64 24.82
CA GLU A 192 2.10 -29.09 25.49
C GLU A 192 1.70 -27.71 24.95
N HIS A 193 2.62 -27.02 24.27
CA HIS A 193 2.46 -25.66 23.77
C HIS A 193 2.74 -25.58 22.29
N ILE A 194 2.06 -24.63 21.63
CA ILE A 194 2.31 -24.23 20.27
C ILE A 194 2.69 -22.74 20.23
N ARG A 195 3.53 -22.39 19.27
CA ARG A 195 3.81 -20.99 18.92
C ARG A 195 2.85 -20.57 17.83
N VAL A 196 2.11 -19.52 18.07
CA VAL A 196 1.12 -18.96 17.14
C VAL A 196 1.64 -17.61 16.66
N ILE A 197 1.58 -17.38 15.36
CA ILE A 197 1.80 -16.06 14.76
C ILE A 197 0.47 -15.32 14.85
N GLU A 198 0.42 -14.27 15.66
CA GLU A 198 -0.76 -13.44 15.81
C GLU A 198 -0.72 -12.30 14.79
N LEU A 199 -1.77 -12.21 13.96
CA LEU A 199 -1.93 -11.19 12.95
C LEU A 199 -2.73 -10.02 13.50
N HIS A 200 -2.30 -8.80 13.22
CA HIS A 200 -3.00 -7.58 13.57
C HIS A 200 -3.57 -6.94 12.32
N ALA A 201 -4.89 -6.71 12.30
CA ALA A 201 -5.56 -6.18 11.12
C ALA A 201 -5.01 -4.82 10.71
N GLY A 202 -4.56 -4.69 9.46
CA GLY A 202 -3.98 -3.47 8.90
C GLY A 202 -2.53 -3.22 9.26
N GLU A 203 -1.89 -4.09 10.05
CA GLU A 203 -0.48 -3.98 10.43
C GLU A 203 0.38 -4.98 9.66
N LEU A 204 1.63 -4.63 9.43
CA LEU A 204 2.64 -5.53 8.84
C LEU A 204 3.33 -6.39 9.88
N LEU A 205 3.42 -5.88 11.10
CA LEU A 205 4.09 -6.58 12.18
C LEU A 205 3.13 -7.59 12.79
N THR A 206 3.67 -8.76 13.04
CA THR A 206 2.99 -9.84 13.76
C THR A 206 3.56 -9.94 15.17
N SER A 207 2.80 -10.48 16.08
CA SER A 207 3.29 -10.86 17.40
C SER A 207 3.37 -12.38 17.55
N GLU A 208 4.16 -12.82 18.52
CA GLU A 208 4.22 -14.24 18.92
C GLU A 208 3.33 -14.45 20.14
N ARG A 209 2.49 -15.45 20.07
CA ARG A 209 1.71 -15.94 21.21
C ARG A 209 2.02 -17.41 21.44
N THR A 210 2.23 -17.80 22.69
CA THR A 210 2.30 -19.20 23.08
C THR A 210 0.90 -19.64 23.55
N ALA A 211 0.37 -20.67 22.95
CA ALA A 211 -0.93 -21.26 23.32
C ALA A 211 -0.74 -22.71 23.80
N SER A 212 -1.59 -23.13 24.72
CA SER A 212 -1.65 -24.55 25.16
C SER A 212 -2.71 -25.29 24.37
N TRP A 213 -2.40 -26.44 23.85
CA TRP A 213 -3.34 -27.28 23.10
C TRP A 213 -4.67 -27.58 23.85
N ASN A 214 -4.67 -27.51 25.17
CA ASN A 214 -5.81 -27.96 25.98
C ASN A 214 -6.61 -26.83 26.63
N THR A 215 -6.15 -25.58 26.60
CA THR A 215 -6.74 -24.47 27.38
C THR A 215 -7.26 -23.32 26.56
N ASP A 216 -6.82 -23.19 25.30
CA ASP A 216 -7.28 -22.14 24.42
C ASP A 216 -8.43 -22.66 23.56
N THR A 217 -9.63 -22.10 23.75
CA THR A 217 -10.82 -22.49 22.96
C THR A 217 -10.66 -22.16 21.48
N SER A 218 -9.81 -21.20 21.13
CA SER A 218 -9.43 -20.92 19.75
C SER A 218 -8.45 -21.97 19.19
N ALA A 219 -7.73 -22.68 20.07
CA ALA A 219 -6.86 -23.78 19.70
C ALA A 219 -7.59 -25.14 19.68
N LYS A 220 -8.86 -25.19 20.07
CA LYS A 220 -9.64 -26.43 20.09
C LYS A 220 -9.89 -26.96 18.67
N ASP A 221 -10.03 -26.04 17.73
CA ASP A 221 -10.20 -26.36 16.31
C ASP A 221 -8.90 -26.88 15.67
N TRP A 222 -7.76 -26.71 16.36
CA TRP A 222 -6.43 -27.15 15.90
C TRP A 222 -5.99 -28.49 16.50
N ALA A 223 -6.71 -29.01 17.48
CA ALA A 223 -6.35 -30.26 18.15
C ALA A 223 -6.52 -31.49 17.25
N ASP A 224 -7.42 -31.41 16.27
CA ASP A 224 -7.71 -32.46 15.29
C ASP A 224 -7.07 -32.20 13.92
N GLY A 225 -6.22 -31.17 13.80
CA GLY A 225 -5.64 -30.68 12.54
C GLY A 225 -6.53 -29.63 11.88
N ILE A 226 -5.90 -28.72 11.10
CA ILE A 226 -6.63 -27.77 10.27
C ILE A 226 -7.47 -28.60 9.29
N ASN A 227 -8.78 -28.57 9.44
CA ASN A 227 -9.68 -29.12 8.43
C ASN A 227 -9.88 -28.06 7.34
N PRO A 228 -9.40 -28.29 6.11
CA PRO A 228 -9.54 -27.30 5.02
C PRO A 228 -10.99 -27.11 4.56
N ASP A 229 -11.95 -27.85 5.12
CA ASP A 229 -13.37 -27.76 4.82
C ASP A 229 -14.15 -26.95 5.88
N ASP A 230 -13.48 -26.45 6.92
CA ASP A 230 -14.10 -25.53 7.88
C ASP A 230 -14.01 -24.10 7.31
N ASP A 231 -15.17 -23.58 6.86
CA ASP A 231 -15.40 -22.22 6.37
C ASP A 231 -15.13 -21.13 7.43
#